data_96215be8f767fd2d22479547e7504f77
#
_entry.id   96215be8f767fd2d22479547e7504f77
#
_cell.length_a   1.000
_cell.length_b   1.000
_cell.length_c   1.000
_cell.angle_alpha   90.00
_cell.angle_beta   90.00
_cell.angle_gamma   90.00
#
_symmetry.space_group_name_H-M   'P 1'
#
loop_
_entity.id
_entity.type
_entity.pdbx_description
1 polymer ?
#
loop_
_entity_poly.entity_id
_entity_poly.type
_entity_poly.pdbx_seq_one_letter_code
_entity_poly.pdbx_strand_id
1 'polypeptide(L)'
;MFTAMIHGILLALGLILPLGAQNIFVFNQGASQPKFRGAIPVIVTAACCDTLLILLAVLGVSVVVFTIPALQTAIFIIGLAFLLYMGWSIWKSKPAKLDRREAALSSKKQIMFAMSVSLLNPHAILDTIGVIGTSSLSYSGLDKFIFTFSTMVVSWIWFFGLAFVGKKVGDADTGGKILTAINKISALVIWGVAVYIALKLFNLV
;
A
#
# COMPACT_ATOMS: atom_id res chain seq x y z
N MET A 1 -24.05 -14.97 1.61
CA MET A 1 -23.95 -13.67 0.92
C MET A 1 -23.62 -12.52 1.88
N PHE A 2 -24.52 -12.15 2.79
CA PHE A 2 -24.29 -11.02 3.73
C PHE A 2 -23.05 -11.24 4.62
N THR A 3 -22.90 -12.43 5.18
CA THR A 3 -21.74 -12.81 6.01
C THR A 3 -20.42 -12.72 5.22
N ALA A 4 -20.39 -13.19 3.98
CA ALA A 4 -19.21 -13.11 3.12
C ALA A 4 -18.83 -11.65 2.81
N MET A 5 -19.83 -10.80 2.56
CA MET A 5 -19.63 -9.36 2.33
C MET A 5 -19.02 -8.68 3.57
N ILE A 6 -19.64 -8.84 4.75
CA ILE A 6 -19.16 -8.24 6.00
C ILE A 6 -17.75 -8.75 6.33
N HIS A 7 -17.50 -10.06 6.19
CA HIS A 7 -16.17 -10.62 6.43
C HIS A 7 -15.14 -10.01 5.48
N GLY A 8 -15.44 -9.89 4.19
CA GLY A 8 -14.54 -9.27 3.22
C GLY A 8 -14.24 -7.80 3.56
N ILE A 9 -15.26 -7.01 3.96
CA ILE A 9 -15.10 -5.62 4.36
C ILE A 9 -14.22 -5.52 5.61
N LEU A 10 -14.53 -6.24 6.68
CA LEU A 10 -13.80 -6.16 7.94
C LEU A 10 -12.35 -6.63 7.80
N LEU A 11 -12.14 -7.71 7.05
CA LEU A 11 -10.81 -8.24 6.79
C LEU A 11 -9.97 -7.25 6.00
N ALA A 12 -10.52 -6.68 4.91
CA ALA A 12 -9.82 -5.70 4.11
C ALA A 12 -9.48 -4.44 4.90
N LEU A 13 -10.41 -3.93 5.73
CA LEU A 13 -10.14 -2.81 6.62
C LEU A 13 -9.03 -3.14 7.62
N GLY A 14 -9.05 -4.32 8.24
CA GLY A 14 -8.02 -4.74 9.18
C GLY A 14 -6.61 -4.79 8.57
N LEU A 15 -6.51 -5.17 7.29
CA LEU A 15 -5.23 -5.24 6.59
C LEU A 15 -4.73 -3.89 6.03
N ILE A 16 -5.65 -3.01 5.59
CA ILE A 16 -5.28 -1.77 4.92
C ILE A 16 -5.12 -0.58 5.90
N LEU A 17 -5.75 -0.63 7.07
CA LEU A 17 -5.69 0.43 8.09
C LEU A 17 -4.27 0.71 8.61
N PRO A 18 -3.40 -0.29 8.85
CA PRO A 18 -2.02 0.00 9.21
C PRO A 18 -1.34 0.83 8.12
N LEU A 19 -0.76 1.97 8.52
CA LEU A 19 -0.13 2.91 7.58
C LEU A 19 1.19 2.33 7.03
N GLY A 20 1.06 1.43 6.06
CA GLY A 20 2.20 0.92 5.30
C GLY A 20 2.73 1.93 4.27
N ALA A 21 3.82 1.56 3.62
CA ALA A 21 4.52 2.38 2.63
C ALA A 21 3.61 2.86 1.48
N GLN A 22 2.69 2.02 1.02
CA GLN A 22 1.73 2.33 -0.03
C GLN A 22 0.73 3.41 0.40
N ASN A 23 0.14 3.27 1.59
CA ASN A 23 -0.80 4.22 2.16
C ASN A 23 -0.17 5.61 2.30
N ILE A 24 1.05 5.63 2.84
CA ILE A 24 1.84 6.86 3.02
C ILE A 24 2.13 7.52 1.68
N PHE A 25 2.50 6.74 0.67
CA PHE A 25 2.79 7.28 -0.65
C PHE A 25 1.54 7.89 -1.32
N VAL A 26 0.40 7.18 -1.28
CA VAL A 26 -0.88 7.69 -1.81
C VAL A 26 -1.30 8.98 -1.10
N PHE A 27 -1.23 9.01 0.24
CA PHE A 27 -1.51 10.21 1.03
C PHE A 27 -0.61 11.38 0.63
N ASN A 28 0.70 11.15 0.55
CA ASN A 28 1.67 12.20 0.19
C ASN A 28 1.47 12.72 -1.23
N GLN A 29 1.09 11.87 -2.18
CA GLN A 29 0.74 12.35 -3.53
C GLN A 29 -0.55 13.17 -3.49
N GLY A 30 -1.56 12.77 -2.74
CA GLY A 30 -2.75 13.61 -2.49
C GLY A 30 -2.39 15.00 -1.97
N ALA A 31 -1.50 15.07 -0.97
CA ALA A 31 -1.06 16.30 -0.33
C ALA A 31 -0.20 17.20 -1.23
N SER A 32 0.66 16.61 -2.04
CA SER A 32 1.65 17.35 -2.85
C SER A 32 1.10 17.83 -4.19
N GLN A 33 0.03 17.20 -4.73
CA GLN A 33 -0.51 17.59 -6.02
C GLN A 33 -1.30 18.91 -5.95
N PRO A 34 -1.11 19.83 -6.92
CA PRO A 34 -1.84 21.12 -6.94
C PRO A 34 -3.36 20.93 -7.04
N LYS A 35 -3.80 19.92 -7.79
CA LYS A 35 -5.22 19.54 -7.94
C LYS A 35 -5.39 18.06 -7.59
N PHE A 36 -6.51 17.70 -7.01
CA PHE A 36 -6.83 16.30 -6.67
C PHE A 36 -6.69 15.36 -7.89
N ARG A 37 -7.08 15.82 -9.08
CA ARG A 37 -6.91 15.05 -10.33
C ARG A 37 -5.46 14.63 -10.61
N GLY A 38 -4.48 15.38 -10.12
CA GLY A 38 -3.06 15.03 -10.23
C GLY A 38 -2.68 13.79 -9.42
N ALA A 39 -3.46 13.41 -8.41
CA ALA A 39 -3.25 12.19 -7.63
C ALA A 39 -3.99 10.95 -8.19
N ILE A 40 -4.84 11.12 -9.21
CA ILE A 40 -5.56 9.98 -9.81
C ILE A 40 -4.60 8.86 -10.27
N PRO A 41 -3.45 9.14 -10.92
CA PRO A 41 -2.55 8.07 -11.33
C PRO A 41 -2.08 7.19 -10.19
N VAL A 42 -1.72 7.75 -9.04
CA VAL A 42 -1.29 6.96 -7.88
C VAL A 42 -2.44 6.17 -7.28
N ILE A 43 -3.64 6.77 -7.16
CA ILE A 43 -4.84 6.13 -6.63
C ILE A 43 -5.21 4.90 -7.46
N VAL A 44 -5.37 5.09 -8.76
CA VAL A 44 -5.76 4.01 -9.68
C VAL A 44 -4.71 2.91 -9.70
N THR A 45 -3.42 3.27 -9.76
CA THR A 45 -2.34 2.28 -9.78
C THR A 45 -2.32 1.46 -8.49
N ALA A 46 -2.41 2.10 -7.32
CA ALA A 46 -2.44 1.41 -6.04
C ALA A 46 -3.64 0.45 -5.95
N ALA A 47 -4.84 0.93 -6.29
CA ALA A 47 -6.06 0.13 -6.27
C ALA A 47 -6.04 -1.03 -7.28
N CYS A 48 -5.47 -0.83 -8.47
CA CYS A 48 -5.28 -1.90 -9.45
C CYS A 48 -4.27 -2.95 -8.98
N CYS A 49 -3.16 -2.52 -8.36
CA CYS A 49 -2.19 -3.47 -7.80
C CYS A 49 -2.80 -4.30 -6.67
N ASP A 50 -3.55 -3.69 -5.76
CA ASP A 50 -4.26 -4.42 -4.71
C ASP A 50 -5.29 -5.38 -5.31
N THR A 51 -6.07 -4.93 -6.28
CA THR A 51 -7.03 -5.77 -7.00
C THR A 51 -6.33 -6.99 -7.62
N LEU A 52 -5.18 -6.78 -8.25
CA LEU A 52 -4.37 -7.88 -8.81
C LEU A 52 -3.90 -8.85 -7.72
N LEU A 53 -3.35 -8.35 -6.61
CA LEU A 53 -2.90 -9.19 -5.49
C LEU A 53 -4.06 -9.99 -4.87
N ILE A 54 -5.22 -9.36 -4.66
CA ILE A 54 -6.42 -10.02 -4.15
C ILE A 54 -6.88 -11.14 -5.10
N LEU A 55 -6.94 -10.86 -6.41
CA LEU A 55 -7.31 -11.87 -7.40
C LEU A 55 -6.33 -13.05 -7.40
N LEU A 56 -5.03 -12.78 -7.44
CA LEU A 56 -4.00 -13.82 -7.39
C LEU A 56 -4.10 -14.66 -6.10
N ALA A 57 -4.37 -14.00 -4.97
CA ALA A 57 -4.57 -14.67 -3.69
C ALA A 57 -5.76 -15.62 -3.72
N VAL A 58 -6.91 -15.15 -4.19
CA VAL A 58 -8.17 -15.92 -4.24
C VAL A 58 -8.13 -17.04 -5.29
N LEU A 59 -7.36 -16.86 -6.37
CA LEU A 59 -7.14 -17.89 -7.41
C LEU A 59 -6.11 -18.97 -7.00
N GLY A 60 -5.51 -18.85 -5.80
CA GLY A 60 -4.65 -19.89 -5.24
C GLY A 60 -3.16 -19.79 -5.63
N VAL A 61 -2.72 -18.70 -6.27
CA VAL A 61 -1.28 -18.42 -6.51
C VAL A 61 -0.51 -18.35 -5.19
N SER A 62 -1.23 -18.06 -4.10
CA SER A 62 -0.77 -18.13 -2.71
C SER A 62 0.02 -19.39 -2.39
N VAL A 63 -0.51 -20.54 -2.81
CA VAL A 63 0.10 -21.85 -2.49
C VAL A 63 1.49 -21.93 -3.12
N VAL A 64 1.66 -21.45 -4.36
CA VAL A 64 2.96 -21.51 -5.06
C VAL A 64 4.00 -20.65 -4.35
N VAL A 65 3.63 -19.43 -3.93
CA VAL A 65 4.56 -18.54 -3.22
C VAL A 65 5.00 -19.11 -1.88
N PHE A 66 4.07 -19.75 -1.14
CA PHE A 66 4.39 -20.33 0.17
C PHE A 66 5.12 -21.68 0.09
N THR A 67 5.04 -22.40 -1.03
CA THR A 67 5.71 -23.71 -1.18
C THR A 67 7.14 -23.61 -1.71
N ILE A 68 7.57 -22.46 -2.23
CA ILE A 68 8.92 -22.28 -2.78
C ILE A 68 9.74 -21.33 -1.87
N PRO A 69 10.57 -21.88 -0.94
CA PRO A 69 11.34 -21.07 0.01
C PRO A 69 12.27 -20.05 -0.67
N ALA A 70 12.87 -20.43 -1.79
CA ALA A 70 13.74 -19.52 -2.54
C ALA A 70 13.01 -18.29 -3.08
N LEU A 71 11.75 -18.45 -3.51
CA LEU A 71 10.91 -17.36 -3.98
C LEU A 71 10.54 -16.42 -2.83
N GLN A 72 10.18 -16.95 -1.66
CA GLN A 72 9.93 -16.17 -0.46
C GLN A 72 11.17 -15.35 -0.08
N THR A 73 12.32 -15.98 0.02
CA THR A 73 13.57 -15.29 0.37
C THR A 73 13.91 -14.18 -0.63
N ALA A 74 13.74 -14.43 -1.93
CA ALA A 74 13.96 -13.41 -2.95
C ALA A 74 13.00 -12.20 -2.77
N ILE A 75 11.71 -12.45 -2.53
CA ILE A 75 10.71 -11.40 -2.28
C ILE A 75 11.09 -10.59 -1.03
N PHE A 76 11.53 -11.25 0.06
CA PHE A 76 11.96 -10.56 1.27
C PHE A 76 13.19 -9.67 1.05
N ILE A 77 14.22 -10.17 0.35
CA ILE A 77 15.45 -9.42 0.07
C ILE A 77 15.17 -8.20 -0.81
N ILE A 78 14.44 -8.38 -1.92
CA ILE A 78 14.08 -7.29 -2.84
C ILE A 78 13.21 -6.26 -2.12
N GLY A 79 12.21 -6.73 -1.36
CA GLY A 79 11.31 -5.85 -0.60
C GLY A 79 12.04 -5.08 0.51
N LEU A 80 12.97 -5.72 1.22
CA LEU A 80 13.79 -5.05 2.24
C LEU A 80 14.63 -3.92 1.61
N ALA A 81 15.35 -4.20 0.53
CA ALA A 81 16.14 -3.19 -0.17
C ALA A 81 15.25 -2.02 -0.65
N PHE A 82 14.06 -2.35 -1.17
CA PHE A 82 13.09 -1.35 -1.61
C PHE A 82 12.56 -0.49 -0.45
N LEU A 83 12.19 -1.08 0.70
CA LEU A 83 11.71 -0.34 1.86
C LEU A 83 12.78 0.59 2.45
N LEU A 84 14.04 0.15 2.49
CA LEU A 84 15.15 0.98 2.92
C LEU A 84 15.34 2.19 2.00
N TYR A 85 15.33 1.97 0.68
CA TYR A 85 15.39 3.04 -0.31
C TYR A 85 14.20 4.01 -0.19
N MET A 86 13.01 3.48 -0.02
CA MET A 86 11.79 4.28 0.09
C MET A 86 11.77 5.13 1.35
N GLY A 87 12.10 4.54 2.51
CA GLY A 87 12.21 5.29 3.77
C GLY A 87 13.20 6.45 3.63
N TRP A 88 14.34 6.22 3.00
CA TRP A 88 15.33 7.25 2.70
C TRP A 88 14.80 8.33 1.75
N SER A 89 14.11 7.96 0.70
CA SER A 89 13.51 8.88 -0.27
C SER A 89 12.48 9.79 0.39
N ILE A 90 11.58 9.22 1.21
CA ILE A 90 10.56 9.98 1.95
C ILE A 90 11.20 10.87 3.02
N TRP A 91 12.23 10.36 3.73
CA TRP A 91 12.94 11.16 4.74
C TRP A 91 13.59 12.40 4.15
N LYS A 92 14.16 12.29 2.96
CA LYS A 92 14.80 13.41 2.24
C LYS A 92 13.81 14.31 1.51
N SER A 93 12.56 13.91 1.34
CA SER A 93 11.59 14.72 0.63
C SER A 93 11.35 16.04 1.39
N LYS A 94 11.58 17.15 0.70
CA LYS A 94 11.31 18.48 1.22
C LYS A 94 9.91 18.87 0.77
N PRO A 95 8.99 19.20 1.69
CA PRO A 95 7.73 19.82 1.29
C PRO A 95 8.05 21.14 0.59
N ALA A 96 7.54 21.33 -0.59
CA ALA A 96 7.75 22.54 -1.35
C ALA A 96 7.12 23.73 -0.60
N LYS A 97 7.93 24.60 -0.06
CA LYS A 97 7.49 25.79 0.67
C LYS A 97 6.82 26.83 -0.23
N LEU A 98 7.02 26.80 -1.54
CA LEU A 98 6.59 27.86 -2.47
C LEU A 98 6.08 27.41 -3.84
N ASP A 99 6.43 26.23 -4.32
CA ASP A 99 5.93 25.73 -5.61
C ASP A 99 5.56 24.25 -5.56
N ARG A 100 4.27 23.97 -5.29
CA ARG A 100 3.72 22.60 -5.28
C ARG A 100 3.91 21.91 -6.63
N ARG A 101 4.11 22.66 -7.71
CA ARG A 101 4.33 22.10 -9.04
C ARG A 101 5.68 21.43 -9.17
N GLU A 102 6.72 21.96 -8.51
CA GLU A 102 8.06 21.37 -8.54
C GLU A 102 8.17 20.11 -7.65
N ALA A 103 7.39 20.03 -6.57
CA ALA A 103 7.39 18.86 -5.67
C ALA A 103 6.47 17.73 -6.15
N ALA A 104 5.51 18.01 -7.02
CA ALA A 104 4.54 17.06 -7.51
C ALA A 104 5.21 16.08 -8.49
N LEU A 105 5.09 14.78 -8.20
CA LEU A 105 5.57 13.76 -9.12
C LEU A 105 4.72 13.74 -10.40
N SER A 106 5.39 13.58 -11.54
CA SER A 106 4.69 13.33 -12.81
C SER A 106 3.91 12.01 -12.75
N SER A 107 2.84 11.89 -13.54
CA SER A 107 2.00 10.68 -13.58
C SER A 107 2.82 9.40 -13.80
N LYS A 108 3.83 9.43 -14.69
CA LYS A 108 4.70 8.28 -14.93
C LYS A 108 5.48 7.88 -13.66
N LYS A 109 6.04 8.84 -12.95
CA LYS A 109 6.78 8.58 -11.70
C LYS A 109 5.84 8.05 -10.60
N GLN A 110 4.62 8.60 -10.50
CA GLN A 110 3.61 8.11 -9.57
C GLN A 110 3.26 6.65 -9.85
N ILE A 111 2.98 6.29 -11.11
CA ILE A 111 2.65 4.92 -11.51
C ILE A 111 3.80 3.97 -11.17
N MET A 112 5.02 4.28 -11.64
CA MET A 112 6.18 3.42 -11.40
C MET A 112 6.42 3.21 -9.89
N PHE A 113 6.35 4.28 -9.12
CA PHE A 113 6.59 4.21 -7.69
C PHE A 113 5.47 3.46 -6.96
N ALA A 114 4.18 3.72 -7.30
CA ALA A 114 3.05 2.99 -6.73
C ALA A 114 3.12 1.49 -7.03
N MET A 115 3.41 1.10 -8.28
CA MET A 115 3.62 -0.31 -8.64
C MET A 115 4.73 -0.95 -7.79
N SER A 116 5.87 -0.27 -7.68
CA SER A 116 7.01 -0.78 -6.90
C SER A 116 6.63 -0.96 -5.43
N VAL A 117 5.98 0.03 -4.82
CA VAL A 117 5.54 -0.04 -3.41
C VAL A 117 4.53 -1.15 -3.17
N SER A 118 3.61 -1.36 -4.11
CA SER A 118 2.55 -2.37 -3.97
C SER A 118 3.09 -3.79 -4.22
N LEU A 119 3.87 -3.97 -5.30
CA LEU A 119 4.26 -5.30 -5.77
C LEU A 119 5.61 -5.79 -5.22
N LEU A 120 6.44 -4.89 -4.68
CA LEU A 120 7.71 -5.25 -4.04
C LEU A 120 7.65 -5.18 -2.51
N ASN A 121 6.50 -4.84 -1.94
CA ASN A 121 6.31 -4.85 -0.49
C ASN A 121 5.96 -6.26 -0.01
N PRO A 122 6.90 -6.99 0.60
CA PRO A 122 6.66 -8.39 1.01
C PRO A 122 5.56 -8.50 2.07
N HIS A 123 5.40 -7.50 2.92
CA HIS A 123 4.33 -7.48 3.92
C HIS A 123 2.95 -7.43 3.25
N ALA A 124 2.75 -6.53 2.29
CA ALA A 124 1.49 -6.44 1.56
C ALA A 124 1.18 -7.73 0.78
N ILE A 125 2.21 -8.33 0.16
CA ILE A 125 2.07 -9.61 -0.55
C ILE A 125 1.65 -10.72 0.42
N LEU A 126 2.35 -10.86 1.53
CA LEU A 126 2.09 -11.94 2.51
C LEU A 126 0.75 -11.76 3.20
N ASP A 127 0.38 -10.55 3.56
CA ASP A 127 -0.92 -10.27 4.18
C ASP A 127 -2.07 -10.55 3.21
N THR A 128 -1.97 -10.05 1.98
CA THR A 128 -3.02 -10.28 0.97
C THR A 128 -3.13 -11.77 0.64
N ILE A 129 -1.99 -12.41 0.36
CA ILE A 129 -1.93 -13.82 -0.01
C ILE A 129 -2.30 -14.69 1.20
N GLY A 130 -1.68 -14.45 2.36
CA GLY A 130 -1.86 -15.28 3.57
C GLY A 130 -3.25 -15.14 4.17
N VAL A 131 -3.75 -13.93 4.30
CA VAL A 131 -5.01 -13.67 5.03
C VAL A 131 -6.21 -13.69 4.10
N ILE A 132 -6.20 -12.91 3.01
CA ILE A 132 -7.35 -12.89 2.07
C ILE A 132 -7.43 -14.20 1.30
N GLY A 133 -6.29 -14.74 0.83
CA GLY A 133 -6.25 -16.00 0.11
C GLY A 133 -6.81 -17.15 0.92
N THR A 134 -6.32 -17.35 2.15
CA THR A 134 -6.80 -18.43 3.04
C THR A 134 -8.25 -18.24 3.47
N SER A 135 -8.66 -17.01 3.80
CA SER A 135 -10.05 -16.70 4.16
C SER A 135 -11.01 -16.97 3.01
N SER A 136 -10.58 -16.77 1.77
CA SER A 136 -11.39 -17.06 0.57
C SER A 136 -11.74 -18.52 0.41
N LEU A 137 -10.94 -19.45 0.99
CA LEU A 137 -11.19 -20.90 0.93
C LEU A 137 -12.44 -21.31 1.71
N SER A 138 -12.88 -20.49 2.67
CA SER A 138 -14.12 -20.73 3.42
C SER A 138 -15.39 -20.46 2.60
N TYR A 139 -15.23 -19.96 1.36
CA TYR A 139 -16.34 -19.58 0.50
C TYR A 139 -16.24 -20.26 -0.87
N SER A 140 -17.41 -20.51 -1.48
CA SER A 140 -17.53 -21.06 -2.82
C SER A 140 -18.58 -20.31 -3.65
N GLY A 141 -18.51 -20.45 -4.97
CA GLY A 141 -19.49 -19.84 -5.88
C GLY A 141 -19.71 -18.35 -5.67
N LEU A 142 -20.96 -17.95 -5.52
CA LEU A 142 -21.35 -16.54 -5.37
C LEU A 142 -20.83 -15.90 -4.08
N ASP A 143 -20.75 -16.64 -2.98
CA ASP A 143 -20.22 -16.11 -1.72
C ASP A 143 -18.73 -15.77 -1.81
N LYS A 144 -17.95 -16.58 -2.53
CA LYS A 144 -16.54 -16.27 -2.82
C LYS A 144 -16.38 -15.02 -3.68
N PHE A 145 -17.25 -14.87 -4.69
CA PHE A 145 -17.26 -13.65 -5.51
C PHE A 145 -17.59 -12.41 -4.68
N ILE A 146 -18.63 -12.47 -3.82
CA ILE A 146 -19.04 -11.35 -2.97
C ILE A 146 -17.94 -10.99 -1.98
N PHE A 147 -17.31 -11.97 -1.33
CA PHE A 147 -16.16 -11.76 -0.45
C PHE A 147 -15.05 -11.01 -1.17
N THR A 148 -14.61 -11.53 -2.32
CA THR A 148 -13.54 -10.96 -3.13
C THR A 148 -13.86 -9.55 -3.62
N PHE A 149 -15.07 -9.35 -4.14
CA PHE A 149 -15.51 -8.03 -4.62
C PHE A 149 -15.55 -7.00 -3.50
N SER A 150 -16.02 -7.41 -2.30
CA SER A 150 -16.06 -6.54 -1.13
C SER A 150 -14.66 -6.09 -0.69
N THR A 151 -13.68 -7.00 -0.69
CA THR A 151 -12.28 -6.63 -0.36
C THR A 151 -11.71 -5.63 -1.37
N MET A 152 -11.97 -5.81 -2.65
CA MET A 152 -11.55 -4.87 -3.70
C MET A 152 -12.18 -3.49 -3.54
N VAL A 153 -13.49 -3.42 -3.32
CA VAL A 153 -14.21 -2.16 -3.15
C VAL A 153 -13.66 -1.37 -1.97
N VAL A 154 -13.35 -2.03 -0.85
CA VAL A 154 -12.72 -1.38 0.31
C VAL A 154 -11.40 -0.75 -0.08
N SER A 155 -10.54 -1.46 -0.81
CA SER A 155 -9.24 -0.95 -1.26
C SER A 155 -9.38 0.30 -2.14
N TRP A 156 -10.30 0.29 -3.09
CA TRP A 156 -10.59 1.44 -3.94
C TRP A 156 -11.09 2.66 -3.14
N ILE A 157 -12.08 2.46 -2.27
CA ILE A 157 -12.62 3.54 -1.42
C ILE A 157 -11.52 4.09 -0.52
N TRP A 158 -10.68 3.22 0.05
CA TRP A 158 -9.59 3.61 0.93
C TRP A 158 -8.58 4.53 0.25
N PHE A 159 -8.05 4.15 -0.92
CA PHE A 159 -7.05 4.96 -1.60
C PHE A 159 -7.60 6.30 -2.09
N PHE A 160 -8.86 6.33 -2.55
CA PHE A 160 -9.53 7.60 -2.84
C PHE A 160 -9.66 8.48 -1.59
N GLY A 161 -10.15 7.91 -0.49
CA GLY A 161 -10.28 8.61 0.79
C GLY A 161 -8.94 9.12 1.31
N LEU A 162 -7.92 8.28 1.26
CA LEU A 162 -6.58 8.61 1.75
C LEU A 162 -5.94 9.77 0.95
N ALA A 163 -6.02 9.72 -0.38
CA ALA A 163 -5.55 10.82 -1.23
C ALA A 163 -6.36 12.10 -1.02
N PHE A 164 -7.67 11.98 -0.79
CA PHE A 164 -8.54 13.12 -0.49
C PHE A 164 -8.17 13.79 0.83
N VAL A 165 -7.97 13.00 1.89
CA VAL A 165 -7.50 13.50 3.19
C VAL A 165 -6.12 14.13 3.03
N GLY A 166 -5.21 13.47 2.31
CA GLY A 166 -3.90 14.02 1.98
C GLY A 166 -4.01 15.40 1.31
N LYS A 167 -4.90 15.53 0.32
CA LYS A 167 -5.14 16.82 -0.36
C LYS A 167 -5.61 17.90 0.60
N LYS A 168 -6.56 17.59 1.47
CA LYS A 168 -7.06 18.53 2.48
C LYS A 168 -5.97 18.98 3.45
N VAL A 169 -5.16 18.04 3.94
CA VAL A 169 -4.03 18.34 4.82
C VAL A 169 -2.99 19.19 4.09
N GLY A 170 -2.65 18.84 2.85
CA GLY A 170 -1.73 19.62 2.03
C GLY A 170 -2.22 21.04 1.79
N ASP A 171 -3.51 21.25 1.54
CA ASP A 171 -4.08 22.59 1.33
C ASP A 171 -4.07 23.43 2.60
N ALA A 172 -4.22 22.82 3.77
CA ALA A 172 -4.19 23.48 5.06
C ALA A 172 -2.75 23.81 5.53
N ASP A 173 -1.75 23.06 5.05
CA ASP A 173 -0.35 23.19 5.48
C ASP A 173 0.39 24.26 4.66
N THR A 174 0.14 25.53 4.95
CA THR A 174 0.78 26.66 4.27
C THR A 174 2.29 26.75 4.53
N GLY A 175 2.77 26.17 5.64
CA GLY A 175 4.18 26.21 6.06
C GLY A 175 5.00 24.98 5.70
N GLY A 176 4.39 23.92 5.18
CA GLY A 176 5.03 22.63 4.91
C GLY A 176 5.50 21.88 6.16
N LYS A 177 5.13 22.35 7.36
CA LYS A 177 5.54 21.74 8.64
C LYS A 177 4.83 20.42 8.90
N ILE A 178 3.52 20.37 8.63
CA ILE A 178 2.69 19.18 8.83
C ILE A 178 3.17 18.07 7.88
N LEU A 179 3.35 18.39 6.60
CA LEU A 179 3.85 17.44 5.61
C LEU A 179 5.28 16.97 5.94
N THR A 180 6.14 17.85 6.45
CA THR A 180 7.48 17.46 6.91
C THR A 180 7.38 16.45 8.07
N ALA A 181 6.53 16.72 9.07
CA ALA A 181 6.35 15.81 10.21
C ALA A 181 5.79 14.47 9.75
N ILE A 182 4.75 14.49 8.89
CA ILE A 182 4.18 13.27 8.32
C ILE A 182 5.23 12.46 7.55
N ASN A 183 6.03 13.08 6.69
CA ASN A 183 7.09 12.39 5.95
C ASN A 183 8.13 11.77 6.88
N LYS A 184 8.53 12.46 7.95
CA LYS A 184 9.48 11.92 8.94
C LYS A 184 8.90 10.71 9.68
N ILE A 185 7.68 10.83 10.20
CA ILE A 185 6.99 9.72 10.88
C ILE A 185 6.81 8.54 9.91
N SER A 186 6.41 8.82 8.67
CA SER A 186 6.23 7.80 7.62
C SER A 186 7.52 7.03 7.32
N ALA A 187 8.64 7.75 7.19
CA ALA A 187 9.94 7.12 6.95
C ALA A 187 10.35 6.23 8.13
N LEU A 188 10.10 6.67 9.38
CA LEU A 188 10.37 5.86 10.57
C LEU A 188 9.52 4.59 10.62
N VAL A 189 8.22 4.69 10.28
CA VAL A 189 7.33 3.53 10.19
C VAL A 189 7.83 2.55 9.13
N ILE A 190 8.19 3.04 7.94
CA ILE A 190 8.70 2.20 6.84
C ILE A 190 10.00 1.50 7.25
N TRP A 191 10.93 2.21 7.91
CA TRP A 191 12.16 1.60 8.42
C TRP A 191 11.90 0.61 9.56
N GLY A 192 10.90 0.86 10.42
CA GLY A 192 10.44 -0.10 11.43
C GLY A 192 9.99 -1.42 10.80
N VAL A 193 9.17 -1.33 9.72
CA VAL A 193 8.76 -2.51 8.95
C VAL A 193 9.97 -3.19 8.28
N ALA A 194 10.91 -2.41 7.73
CA ALA A 194 12.13 -2.96 7.13
C ALA A 194 12.98 -3.74 8.15
N VAL A 195 13.13 -3.18 9.37
CA VAL A 195 13.84 -3.87 10.48
C VAL A 195 13.12 -5.17 10.87
N TYR A 196 11.79 -5.14 11.02
CA TYR A 196 11.00 -6.34 11.32
C TYR A 196 11.19 -7.43 10.24
N ILE A 197 11.15 -7.07 8.97
CA ILE A 197 11.41 -7.99 7.85
C ILE A 197 12.85 -8.54 7.89
N ALA A 198 13.83 -7.69 8.19
CA ALA A 198 15.22 -8.11 8.33
C ALA A 198 15.39 -9.13 9.47
N LEU A 199 14.82 -8.86 10.64
CA LEU A 199 14.85 -9.78 11.77
C LEU A 199 14.24 -11.14 11.42
N LYS A 200 13.11 -11.14 10.72
CA LYS A 200 12.47 -12.37 10.26
C LYS A 200 13.30 -13.12 9.22
N LEU A 201 13.97 -12.41 8.31
CA LEU A 201 14.83 -13.01 7.30
C LEU A 201 16.05 -13.73 7.92
N PHE A 202 16.60 -13.17 9.01
CA PHE A 202 17.72 -13.75 9.73
C PHE A 202 17.33 -14.70 10.88
N ASN A 203 16.05 -15.09 10.98
CA ASN A 203 15.51 -15.97 12.03
C ASN A 203 15.81 -15.46 13.46
N LEU A 204 15.77 -14.15 13.66
CA LEU A 204 16.01 -13.52 14.96
C LEU A 204 14.71 -13.24 15.73
N VAL A 205 13.54 -13.44 15.08
CA VAL A 205 12.19 -13.34 15.66
C VAL A 205 11.28 -14.42 15.08
#